data_f32ff9ccca3d71362c89d5b094759b8f
#
_entry.id   f32ff9ccca3d71362c89d5b094759b8f
#
_cell.length_a   1.000
_cell.length_b   1.000
_cell.length_c   1.000
_cell.angle_alpha   90.00
_cell.angle_beta   90.00
_cell.angle_gamma   90.00
#
_symmetry.space_group_name_H-M   'P 1'
#
loop_
_entity.id
_entity.type
_entity.pdbx_description
1 polymer ?
#
loop_
_entity_poly.entity_id
_entity_poly.type
_entity_poly.pdbx_seq_one_letter_code
_entity_poly.pdbx_strand_id
1 'polypeptide(L)' 'MGRPSRFESFRYLGDKRNQTVYDLDLTESAGLEPVIDELVASEAFAAFAPDTLAEARNRGYHPHRSIQAHADGGA' A
#
# COMPACT_ATOMS: atom_id res chain seq x y z
N MET A 1 2.06 -4.44 15.00
CA MET A 1 1.79 -5.36 13.90
C MET A 1 1.29 -4.60 12.72
N GLY A 2 2.11 -4.42 11.73
CA GLY A 2 1.82 -3.50 10.67
C GLY A 2 1.02 -4.03 9.51
N ARG A 3 0.94 -5.34 9.34
CA ARG A 3 0.27 -5.88 8.15
C ARG A 3 -0.38 -7.22 8.45
N PRO A 4 -1.46 -7.56 7.69
CA PRO A 4 -2.09 -8.87 7.83
C PRO A 4 -1.11 -9.99 7.51
N SER A 5 -1.23 -11.12 8.19
CA SER A 5 -0.28 -12.22 8.02
C SER A 5 -0.21 -12.75 6.60
N ARG A 6 -1.33 -12.73 5.86
CA ARG A 6 -1.33 -13.21 4.47
C ARG A 6 -0.53 -12.33 3.53
N PHE A 7 -0.13 -11.13 3.97
CA PHE A 7 0.65 -10.19 3.17
C PHE A 7 2.02 -9.91 3.77
N GLU A 8 2.53 -10.79 4.62
CA GLU A 8 3.83 -10.59 5.26
C GLU A 8 4.97 -10.38 4.26
N SER A 9 4.91 -11.08 3.13
CA SER A 9 5.96 -11.00 2.12
C SER A 9 5.71 -9.92 1.08
N PHE A 10 4.60 -9.19 1.20
CA PHE A 10 4.25 -8.15 0.23
C PHE A 10 4.59 -6.79 0.82
N ARG A 11 5.04 -5.88 -0.05
CA ARG A 11 5.32 -4.51 0.37
C ARG A 11 4.24 -3.56 -0.08
N TYR A 12 3.72 -3.72 -1.29
CA TYR A 12 2.77 -2.78 -1.85
C TYR A 12 1.41 -3.44 -2.03
N LEU A 13 0.37 -2.73 -1.64
CA LEU A 13 -1.00 -3.20 -1.75
C LEU A 13 -1.85 -2.08 -2.34
N GLY A 14 -2.60 -2.39 -3.40
CA GLY A 14 -3.44 -1.41 -4.07
C GLY A 14 -4.89 -1.53 -3.67
N ASP A 15 -5.57 -0.39 -3.63
CA ASP A 15 -7.02 -0.32 -3.45
C ASP A 15 -7.64 -0.07 -4.82
N LYS A 16 -8.36 -1.07 -5.34
CA LYS A 16 -8.95 -1.00 -6.66
C LYS A 16 -10.07 0.03 -6.76
N ARG A 17 -10.67 0.40 -5.63
CA ARG A 17 -11.82 1.29 -5.61
C ARG A 17 -11.43 2.72 -5.98
N ASN A 18 -10.21 3.12 -5.65
CA ASN A 18 -9.72 4.48 -5.91
C ASN A 18 -8.33 4.49 -6.52
N GLN A 19 -7.80 3.33 -6.86
CA GLN A 19 -6.48 3.15 -7.47
C GLN A 19 -5.37 3.80 -6.66
N THR A 20 -5.42 3.62 -5.36
CA THR A 20 -4.39 4.09 -4.44
C THR A 20 -3.51 2.93 -4.04
N VAL A 21 -2.19 3.13 -4.00
CA VAL A 21 -1.26 2.10 -3.54
C VAL A 21 -0.66 2.51 -2.20
N TYR A 22 -0.58 1.53 -1.30
CA TYR A 22 -0.04 1.70 0.05
C TYR A 22 1.26 0.91 0.17
N ASP A 23 2.22 1.45 0.93
CA ASP A 23 3.44 0.76 1.29
C ASP A 23 3.22 0.13 2.66
N LEU A 24 3.12 -1.18 2.71
CA LEU A 24 2.82 -1.88 3.96
C LEU A 24 3.91 -1.70 5.01
N ASP A 25 5.12 -1.40 4.59
CA ASP A 25 6.21 -1.11 5.53
C ASP A 25 5.99 0.20 6.28
N LEU A 26 5.16 1.09 5.74
CA LEU A 26 4.89 2.39 6.33
C LEU A 26 3.56 2.46 7.08
N THR A 27 2.73 1.43 6.99
CA THR A 27 1.36 1.53 7.53
C THR A 27 1.33 1.73 9.03
N GLU A 28 2.23 1.07 9.76
CA GLU A 28 2.25 1.20 11.21
C GLU A 28 2.63 2.62 11.63
N SER A 29 3.71 3.15 11.07
CA SER A 29 4.17 4.48 11.43
C SER A 29 3.23 5.57 10.95
N ALA A 30 2.47 5.32 9.90
CA ALA A 30 1.52 6.28 9.36
C ALA A 30 0.13 6.16 9.98
N GLY A 31 -0.09 5.18 10.87
CA GLY A 31 -1.38 4.98 11.51
C GLY A 31 -2.44 4.46 10.56
N LEU A 32 -2.05 3.71 9.53
CA LEU A 32 -2.96 3.25 8.50
C LEU A 32 -3.44 1.81 8.67
N GLU A 33 -3.13 1.17 9.80
CA GLU A 33 -3.54 -0.21 10.02
C GLU A 33 -5.04 -0.42 9.86
N PRO A 34 -5.92 0.46 10.41
CA PRO A 34 -7.35 0.28 10.19
C PRO A 34 -7.76 0.41 8.71
N VAL A 35 -7.07 1.27 7.96
CA VAL A 35 -7.34 1.44 6.54
C VAL A 35 -7.00 0.17 5.78
N ILE A 36 -5.85 -0.43 6.08
CA ILE A 36 -5.44 -1.66 5.43
C ILE A 36 -6.35 -2.82 5.82
N ASP A 37 -6.74 -2.90 7.08
CA ASP A 37 -7.65 -3.94 7.55
C ASP A 37 -8.99 -3.87 6.81
N GLU A 38 -9.52 -2.66 6.63
CA GLU A 38 -10.77 -2.46 5.90
C GLU A 38 -10.61 -2.85 4.43
N LEU A 39 -9.49 -2.46 3.83
CA LEU A 39 -9.22 -2.80 2.43
C LEU A 39 -9.18 -4.32 2.23
N VAL A 40 -8.49 -5.03 3.12
CA VAL A 40 -8.40 -6.49 3.02
C VAL A 40 -9.78 -7.12 3.23
N ALA A 41 -10.55 -6.61 4.17
CA ALA A 41 -11.89 -7.12 4.44
C ALA A 41 -12.84 -6.91 3.25
N SER A 42 -12.66 -5.82 2.52
CA SER A 42 -13.49 -5.51 1.35
C SER A 42 -13.15 -6.38 0.14
N GLU A 43 -11.97 -7.02 0.15
CA GLU A 43 -11.45 -7.80 -0.95
C GLU A 43 -11.25 -7.00 -2.24
N ALA A 44 -11.17 -5.68 -2.13
CA ALA A 44 -10.95 -4.80 -3.27
C ALA A 44 -9.47 -4.44 -3.42
N PHE A 45 -8.59 -5.32 -2.97
CA PHE A 45 -7.16 -5.07 -3.04
C PHE A 45 -6.53 -5.70 -4.28
N ALA A 46 -5.36 -5.18 -4.65
CA ALA A 46 -4.54 -5.73 -5.72
C ALA A 46 -3.10 -5.85 -5.24
N ALA A 47 -2.47 -6.97 -5.59
CA ALA A 47 -1.04 -7.13 -5.37
C ALA A 47 -0.33 -6.93 -6.71
N PHE A 48 0.98 -6.73 -6.68
CA PHE A 48 1.76 -6.42 -7.87
C PHE A 48 2.89 -7.42 -8.05
N ALA A 49 3.19 -7.74 -9.30
CA ALA A 49 4.32 -8.61 -9.65
C ALA A 49 5.05 -7.97 -10.82
N PRO A 50 6.26 -7.43 -10.62
CA PRO A 50 6.99 -7.42 -9.36
C PRO A 50 6.35 -6.50 -8.30
N ASP A 51 6.62 -6.78 -7.04
CA ASP A 51 6.06 -6.04 -5.91
C ASP A 51 6.86 -4.75 -5.71
N THR A 52 6.66 -3.79 -6.60
CA THR A 52 7.37 -2.52 -6.60
C THR A 52 6.39 -1.38 -6.84
N LEU A 53 6.78 -0.19 -6.36
CA LEU A 53 5.99 1.02 -6.60
C LEU A 53 5.91 1.33 -8.09
N ALA A 54 6.99 1.09 -8.83
CA ALA A 54 7.01 1.33 -10.27
C ALA A 54 5.95 0.49 -10.98
N GLU A 55 5.79 -0.77 -10.59
CA GLU A 55 4.77 -1.61 -11.20
C GLU A 55 3.36 -1.12 -10.86
N ALA A 56 3.14 -0.71 -9.62
CA ALA A 56 1.83 -0.17 -9.22
C ALA A 56 1.49 1.07 -10.06
N ARG A 57 2.46 1.96 -10.26
CA ARG A 57 2.26 3.17 -11.07
C ARG A 57 1.99 2.82 -12.52
N ASN A 58 2.67 1.81 -13.05
CA ASN A 58 2.43 1.34 -14.41
C ASN A 58 0.99 0.88 -14.60
N ARG A 59 0.37 0.38 -13.56
CA ARG A 59 -1.00 -0.10 -13.60
C ARG A 59 -2.02 1.00 -13.28
N GLY A 60 -1.56 2.24 -13.14
CA GLY A 60 -2.44 3.37 -12.92
C GLY A 60 -2.75 3.66 -11.45
N TYR A 61 -2.03 3.04 -10.52
CA TYR A 61 -2.23 3.32 -9.10
C TYR A 61 -1.41 4.53 -8.68
N HIS A 62 -1.99 5.32 -7.76
CA HIS A 62 -1.33 6.50 -7.23
C HIS A 62 -0.81 6.23 -5.83
N PRO A 63 0.43 6.60 -5.52
CA PRO A 63 0.94 6.41 -4.16
C PRO A 63 0.10 7.20 -3.16
N HIS A 64 -0.26 6.54 -2.05
CA HIS A 64 -0.90 7.23 -0.96
C HIS A 64 0.06 8.29 -0.41
N ARG A 65 -0.49 9.36 0.16
CA ARG A 65 0.35 10.46 0.64
C ARG A 65 1.37 10.04 1.70
N SER A 66 1.16 8.93 2.38
CA SER A 66 2.16 8.41 3.33
C SER A 66 3.46 8.06 2.62
N ILE A 67 3.37 7.50 1.40
CA ILE A 67 4.54 7.20 0.59
C ILE A 67 5.17 8.51 0.10
N GLN A 68 4.35 9.42 -0.38
CA GLN A 68 4.83 10.70 -0.90
C GLN A 68 5.53 11.51 0.20
N ALA A 69 4.94 11.55 1.38
CA ALA A 69 5.52 12.28 2.50
C ALA A 69 6.87 11.67 2.91
N HIS A 70 6.96 10.35 2.92
CA HIS A 70 8.20 9.65 3.27
C HIS A 70 9.28 9.95 2.23
N ALA A 71 8.93 9.87 0.95
CA ALA A 71 9.86 10.15 -0.13
C ALA A 71 10.35 11.59 -0.09
N ASP A 72 9.43 12.53 0.14
CA ASP A 72 9.78 13.95 0.22
C ASP A 72 10.66 14.21 1.43
N GLY A 73 10.34 13.58 2.55
CA GLY A 73 11.14 13.73 3.76
C GLY A 73 12.52 13.11 3.62
N GLY A 74 12.67 12.12 2.77
CA GLY A 74 13.93 11.45 2.54
C GLY A 74 14.80 12.12 1.48
N ALA A 75 14.25 13.07 0.79
CA ALA A 75 14.95 13.72 -0.32
C ALA A 75 16.05 14.70 0.12
#